data_955b112f269454de8ef63375ad6ebc80
#
_entry.id   955b112f269454de8ef63375ad6ebc80
#
_cell.length_a   1.000
_cell.length_b   1.000
_cell.length_c   1.000
_cell.angle_alpha   90.00
_cell.angle_beta   90.00
_cell.angle_gamma   90.00
#
_symmetry.space_group_name_H-M   'P 1'
#
loop_
_entity.id
_entity.type
_entity.pdbx_description
1 polymer ?
#
loop_
_entity_poly.entity_id
_entity_poly.type
_entity_poly.pdbx_seq_one_letter_code
_entity_poly.pdbx_strand_id
1 'polypeptide(L)'
;MEMMDDDMRQYRHDNRHHRAVLRELASKGDLEEIKDYLAQLSEQDEDLKKKNVLYTGNFMVNAVINGIITKEVYSDVKFHCEGKLPRKLMIQDVDLSGLLSNGLENAAEACLHSNGDKCVLFKAAGYENMIHFEIKNTYDSTRYKALSKGDFETTKKDSEYHGYGIESMRRVVKKYDGKLEYIVEPEWVITDIYLQQKDEI
;
A
#
# COMPACT_ATOMS: atom_id res chain seq x y z
N MET A 1 11.69 -19.70 18.92
CA MET A 1 11.99 -19.77 17.48
C MET A 1 11.10 -20.79 16.75
N GLU A 2 10.91 -22.01 17.28
CA GLU A 2 10.00 -23.01 16.65
C GLU A 2 8.52 -22.63 16.65
N MET A 3 7.98 -22.02 17.74
CA MET A 3 6.57 -21.59 17.80
C MET A 3 6.18 -20.55 16.73
N MET A 4 7.07 -19.60 16.40
CA MET A 4 6.80 -18.60 15.38
C MET A 4 6.78 -19.18 13.95
N ASP A 5 7.53 -20.24 13.69
CA ASP A 5 7.53 -20.87 12.36
C ASP A 5 6.24 -21.67 12.13
N ASP A 6 5.67 -22.24 13.19
CA ASP A 6 4.39 -22.95 13.14
C ASP A 6 3.20 -22.00 12.96
N ASP A 7 3.17 -20.85 13.65
CA ASP A 7 2.12 -19.82 13.47
C ASP A 7 2.15 -19.27 12.04
N MET A 8 3.34 -19.05 11.47
CA MET A 8 3.49 -18.60 10.09
C MET A 8 3.11 -19.65 9.06
N ARG A 9 3.34 -20.93 9.35
CA ARG A 9 2.88 -22.04 8.49
C ARG A 9 1.36 -22.14 8.52
N GLN A 10 0.76 -22.04 9.70
CA GLN A 10 -0.68 -22.04 9.89
C GLN A 10 -1.31 -20.86 9.13
N TYR A 11 -0.81 -19.63 9.33
CA TYR A 11 -1.29 -18.44 8.62
C TYR A 11 -1.21 -18.59 7.10
N ARG A 12 -0.09 -19.12 6.56
CA ARG A 12 0.04 -19.38 5.11
C ARG A 12 -0.93 -20.45 4.62
N HIS A 13 -1.17 -21.47 5.41
CA HIS A 13 -2.12 -22.54 5.11
C HIS A 13 -3.53 -21.98 5.03
N ASP A 14 -3.96 -21.21 6.02
CA ASP A 14 -5.30 -20.65 6.11
C ASP A 14 -5.57 -19.63 4.99
N ASN A 15 -4.61 -18.75 4.69
CA ASN A 15 -4.67 -17.87 3.53
C ASN A 15 -4.77 -18.61 2.19
N ARG A 16 -4.13 -19.77 2.06
CA ARG A 16 -4.26 -20.61 0.86
C ARG A 16 -5.67 -21.18 0.75
N HIS A 17 -6.23 -21.62 1.86
CA HIS A 17 -7.59 -22.14 1.93
C HIS A 17 -8.62 -21.07 1.57
N HIS A 18 -8.55 -19.88 2.17
CA HIS A 18 -9.45 -18.76 1.87
C HIS A 18 -9.39 -18.37 0.38
N ARG A 19 -8.18 -18.31 -0.20
CA ARG A 19 -8.04 -18.04 -1.65
C ARG A 19 -8.64 -19.13 -2.53
N ALA A 20 -8.60 -20.39 -2.11
CA ALA A 20 -9.21 -21.48 -2.85
C ALA A 20 -10.75 -21.39 -2.83
N VAL A 21 -11.33 -21.07 -1.67
CA VAL A 21 -12.78 -20.84 -1.53
C VAL A 21 -13.22 -19.67 -2.40
N LEU A 22 -12.55 -18.53 -2.31
CA LEU A 22 -12.88 -17.35 -3.13
C LEU A 22 -12.79 -17.63 -4.63
N ARG A 23 -11.82 -18.45 -5.06
CA ARG A 23 -11.68 -18.86 -6.46
C ARG A 23 -12.85 -19.75 -6.90
N GLU A 24 -13.27 -20.67 -6.06
CA GLU A 24 -14.41 -21.53 -6.34
C GLU A 24 -15.72 -20.73 -6.46
N LEU A 25 -15.99 -19.83 -5.51
CA LEU A 25 -17.14 -18.93 -5.55
C LEU A 25 -17.11 -18.03 -6.80
N ALA A 26 -15.93 -17.47 -7.12
CA ALA A 26 -15.76 -16.65 -8.32
C ALA A 26 -16.01 -17.45 -9.62
N SER A 27 -15.62 -18.74 -9.66
CA SER A 27 -15.86 -19.60 -10.83
C SER A 27 -17.34 -19.88 -11.09
N LYS A 28 -18.16 -19.85 -10.03
CA LYS A 28 -19.61 -19.98 -10.11
C LYS A 28 -20.32 -18.67 -10.46
N GLY A 29 -19.60 -17.55 -10.40
CA GLY A 29 -20.16 -16.23 -10.67
C GLY A 29 -21.06 -15.70 -9.55
N ASP A 30 -21.00 -16.29 -8.35
CA ASP A 30 -21.83 -15.91 -7.22
C ASP A 30 -21.19 -14.77 -6.43
N LEU A 31 -21.51 -13.55 -6.86
CA LEU A 31 -20.97 -12.34 -6.27
C LEU A 31 -21.47 -12.12 -4.83
N GLU A 32 -22.69 -12.52 -4.51
CA GLU A 32 -23.25 -12.34 -3.16
C GLU A 32 -22.58 -13.30 -2.16
N GLU A 33 -22.40 -14.58 -2.53
CA GLU A 33 -21.64 -15.51 -1.67
C GLU A 33 -20.18 -15.08 -1.46
N ILE A 34 -19.54 -14.47 -2.49
CA ILE A 34 -18.20 -13.89 -2.33
C ILE A 34 -18.22 -12.76 -1.30
N LYS A 35 -19.19 -11.85 -1.38
CA LYS A 35 -19.33 -10.73 -0.43
C LYS A 35 -19.58 -11.24 0.99
N ASP A 36 -20.48 -12.19 1.14
CA ASP A 36 -20.81 -12.77 2.44
C ASP A 36 -19.60 -13.50 3.05
N TYR A 37 -18.85 -14.23 2.25
CA TYR A 37 -17.63 -14.89 2.70
C TYR A 37 -16.53 -13.88 3.10
N LEU A 38 -16.35 -12.82 2.32
CA LEU A 38 -15.43 -11.74 2.66
C LEU A 38 -15.88 -11.00 3.94
N ALA A 39 -17.18 -10.77 4.14
CA ALA A 39 -17.72 -10.19 5.35
C ALA A 39 -17.42 -11.05 6.59
N GLN A 40 -17.59 -12.38 6.50
CA GLN A 40 -17.24 -13.31 7.58
C GLN A 40 -15.75 -13.28 7.93
N LEU A 41 -14.88 -13.12 6.93
CA LEU A 41 -13.43 -12.96 7.14
C LEU A 41 -13.09 -11.60 7.80
N SER A 42 -13.94 -10.61 7.56
CA SER A 42 -13.76 -9.22 8.02
C SER A 42 -14.61 -8.90 9.26
N GLU A 43 -15.17 -9.89 9.96
CA GLU A 43 -16.07 -9.66 11.13
C GLU A 43 -15.46 -8.81 12.24
N GLN A 44 -14.19 -8.45 12.14
CA GLN A 44 -13.54 -7.48 13.01
C GLN A 44 -13.47 -6.05 12.40
N ASP A 45 -13.86 -5.86 11.14
CA ASP A 45 -13.79 -4.58 10.43
C ASP A 45 -15.20 -4.04 10.12
N GLU A 46 -15.87 -3.45 11.11
CA GLU A 46 -17.18 -2.75 10.93
C GLU A 46 -17.12 -1.53 9.97
N ASP A 47 -15.96 -1.17 9.47
CA ASP A 47 -15.70 0.08 8.74
C ASP A 47 -15.85 0.03 7.20
N LEU A 48 -16.26 -1.10 6.61
CA LEU A 48 -16.42 -1.24 5.15
C LEU A 48 -17.57 -0.41 4.54
N LYS A 49 -18.29 0.40 5.34
CA LYS A 49 -19.36 1.29 4.87
C LYS A 49 -18.89 2.69 4.46
N LYS A 50 -17.59 3.00 4.50
CA LYS A 50 -17.07 4.29 4.05
C LYS A 50 -17.12 4.35 2.51
N LYS A 51 -17.64 5.47 1.99
CA LYS A 51 -17.87 5.73 0.56
C LYS A 51 -16.62 5.41 -0.27
N ASN A 52 -16.76 4.55 -1.28
CA ASN A 52 -15.75 4.38 -2.31
C ASN A 52 -15.55 5.70 -3.07
N VAL A 53 -14.50 6.43 -2.73
CA VAL A 53 -14.14 7.68 -3.39
C VAL A 53 -13.24 7.37 -4.58
N LEU A 54 -13.47 8.06 -5.68
CA LEU A 54 -12.64 7.96 -6.88
C LEU A 54 -11.63 9.10 -6.88
N TYR A 55 -10.37 8.79 -6.62
CA TYR A 55 -9.25 9.75 -6.60
C TYR A 55 -8.53 9.82 -7.94
N THR A 56 -8.55 8.71 -8.69
CA THR A 56 -7.88 8.56 -9.99
C THR A 56 -8.81 7.90 -11.00
N GLY A 57 -8.40 7.77 -12.25
CA GLY A 57 -9.15 7.02 -13.27
C GLY A 57 -9.00 5.50 -13.16
N ASN A 58 -8.11 4.99 -12.30
CA ASN A 58 -7.78 3.57 -12.18
C ASN A 58 -8.48 2.92 -10.99
N PHE A 59 -9.17 1.81 -11.24
CA PHE A 59 -9.94 1.10 -10.21
C PHE A 59 -9.06 0.51 -9.11
N MET A 60 -7.95 -0.16 -9.48
CA MET A 60 -7.07 -0.80 -8.50
C MET A 60 -6.41 0.21 -7.56
N VAL A 61 -5.93 1.33 -8.11
CA VAL A 61 -5.34 2.42 -7.31
C VAL A 61 -6.37 2.98 -6.32
N ASN A 62 -7.60 3.23 -6.77
CA ASN A 62 -8.67 3.71 -5.90
C ASN A 62 -9.02 2.69 -4.80
N ALA A 63 -9.05 1.39 -5.13
CA ALA A 63 -9.34 0.33 -4.16
C ALA A 63 -8.26 0.28 -3.05
N VAL A 64 -6.98 0.37 -3.42
CA VAL A 64 -5.88 0.41 -2.44
C VAL A 64 -5.99 1.65 -1.55
N ILE A 65 -6.17 2.83 -2.13
CA ILE A 65 -6.31 4.09 -1.37
C ILE A 65 -7.47 3.99 -0.38
N ASN A 66 -8.66 3.58 -0.84
CA ASN A 66 -9.83 3.44 0.02
C ASN A 66 -9.57 2.41 1.14
N GLY A 67 -8.93 1.28 0.83
CA GLY A 67 -8.59 0.27 1.82
C GLY A 67 -7.64 0.76 2.92
N ILE A 68 -6.73 1.69 2.61
CA ILE A 68 -5.82 2.27 3.61
C ILE A 68 -6.53 3.34 4.45
N ILE A 69 -7.26 4.27 3.80
CA ILE A 69 -7.92 5.40 4.48
C ILE A 69 -8.99 4.92 5.48
N THR A 70 -9.59 3.77 5.20
CA THR A 70 -10.66 3.24 6.06
C THR A 70 -10.15 2.47 7.28
N LYS A 71 -8.86 2.20 7.40
CA LYS A 71 -8.31 1.54 8.59
C LYS A 71 -8.45 2.44 9.82
N GLU A 72 -9.05 1.92 10.88
CA GLU A 72 -9.28 2.64 12.14
C GLU A 72 -7.98 3.17 12.75
N VAL A 73 -6.89 2.41 12.64
CA VAL A 73 -5.56 2.81 13.14
C VAL A 73 -5.06 4.12 12.50
N TYR A 74 -5.56 4.50 11.33
CA TYR A 74 -5.21 5.74 10.64
C TYR A 74 -6.29 6.82 10.71
N SER A 75 -7.27 6.71 11.60
CA SER A 75 -8.37 7.68 11.76
C SER A 75 -7.91 9.11 12.00
N ASP A 76 -6.77 9.30 12.67
CA ASP A 76 -6.15 10.61 12.94
C ASP A 76 -5.32 11.16 11.78
N VAL A 77 -5.09 10.37 10.72
CA VAL A 77 -4.27 10.78 9.58
C VAL A 77 -5.16 11.43 8.52
N LYS A 78 -4.81 12.64 8.11
CA LYS A 78 -5.48 13.35 7.00
C LYS A 78 -4.90 12.89 5.67
N PHE A 79 -5.71 12.25 4.83
CA PHE A 79 -5.31 11.84 3.49
C PHE A 79 -5.85 12.81 2.43
N HIS A 80 -4.95 13.28 1.58
CA HIS A 80 -5.29 14.04 0.37
C HIS A 80 -4.78 13.27 -0.85
N CYS A 81 -5.71 12.76 -1.64
CA CYS A 81 -5.39 11.89 -2.77
C CYS A 81 -5.95 12.49 -4.05
N GLU A 82 -5.10 12.61 -5.06
CA GLU A 82 -5.48 13.11 -6.39
C GLU A 82 -4.68 12.41 -7.48
N GLY A 83 -5.23 12.32 -8.66
CA GLY A 83 -4.47 11.81 -9.80
C GLY A 83 -5.30 11.62 -11.06
N LYS A 84 -4.56 11.45 -12.15
CA LYS A 84 -5.15 11.13 -13.45
C LYS A 84 -4.39 9.96 -14.07
N LEU A 85 -5.05 8.80 -14.05
CA LEU A 85 -4.50 7.56 -14.58
C LEU A 85 -5.43 6.95 -15.64
N PRO A 86 -4.89 6.22 -16.62
CA PRO A 86 -5.69 5.37 -17.49
C PRO A 86 -6.48 4.32 -16.68
N ARG A 87 -7.64 3.93 -17.20
CA ARG A 87 -8.43 2.84 -16.57
C ARG A 87 -7.65 1.54 -16.46
N LYS A 88 -6.86 1.23 -17.50
CA LYS A 88 -5.99 0.06 -17.55
C LYS A 88 -4.54 0.51 -17.63
N LEU A 89 -3.71 -0.06 -16.79
CA LEU A 89 -2.27 0.11 -16.79
C LEU A 89 -1.62 -1.17 -17.31
N MET A 90 -0.42 -1.04 -17.89
CA MET A 90 0.39 -2.19 -18.32
C MET A 90 1.19 -2.80 -17.15
N ILE A 91 0.74 -2.56 -15.94
CA ILE A 91 1.30 -3.05 -14.69
C ILE A 91 0.31 -4.05 -14.11
N GLN A 92 0.77 -5.21 -13.67
CA GLN A 92 -0.09 -6.22 -13.06
C GLN A 92 -0.72 -5.67 -11.77
N ASP A 93 -2.02 -5.88 -11.62
CA ASP A 93 -2.79 -5.37 -10.47
C ASP A 93 -2.22 -5.84 -9.12
N VAL A 94 -1.68 -7.06 -9.06
CA VAL A 94 -1.06 -7.60 -7.85
C VAL A 94 0.23 -6.87 -7.47
N ASP A 95 1.04 -6.49 -8.46
CA ASP A 95 2.26 -5.71 -8.23
C ASP A 95 1.93 -4.27 -7.83
N LEU A 96 0.97 -3.67 -8.54
CA LEU A 96 0.50 -2.32 -8.27
C LEU A 96 -0.10 -2.21 -6.86
N SER A 97 -0.97 -3.16 -6.49
CA SER A 97 -1.56 -3.24 -5.17
C SER A 97 -0.50 -3.38 -4.09
N GLY A 98 0.44 -4.32 -4.23
CA GLY A 98 1.52 -4.52 -3.26
C GLY A 98 2.44 -3.31 -3.12
N LEU A 99 2.78 -2.66 -4.23
CA LEU A 99 3.62 -1.46 -4.25
C LEU A 99 2.96 -0.30 -3.48
N LEU A 100 1.71 0.00 -3.84
CA LEU A 100 0.98 1.14 -3.27
C LEU A 100 0.56 0.88 -1.82
N SER A 101 0.16 -0.34 -1.46
CA SER A 101 -0.15 -0.67 -0.07
C SER A 101 1.06 -0.47 0.82
N ASN A 102 2.22 -1.00 0.44
CA ASN A 102 3.46 -0.80 1.21
C ASN A 102 3.83 0.68 1.32
N GLY A 103 3.75 1.44 0.23
CA GLY A 103 4.09 2.87 0.22
C GLY A 103 3.17 3.71 1.11
N LEU A 104 1.85 3.52 0.97
CA LEU A 104 0.84 4.27 1.73
C LEU A 104 0.81 3.87 3.20
N GLU A 105 0.99 2.58 3.53
CA GLU A 105 1.07 2.11 4.92
C GLU A 105 2.31 2.68 5.61
N ASN A 106 3.48 2.62 4.96
CA ASN A 106 4.70 3.22 5.50
C ASN A 106 4.53 4.73 5.77
N ALA A 107 3.88 5.44 4.85
CA ALA A 107 3.60 6.87 4.99
C ALA A 107 2.64 7.15 6.15
N ALA A 108 1.53 6.40 6.24
CA ALA A 108 0.55 6.55 7.32
C ALA A 108 1.15 6.21 8.70
N GLU A 109 1.92 5.13 8.79
CA GLU A 109 2.62 4.76 10.02
C GLU A 109 3.62 5.83 10.47
N ALA A 110 4.39 6.41 9.54
CA ALA A 110 5.30 7.50 9.87
C ALA A 110 4.57 8.74 10.40
N CYS A 111 3.37 9.03 9.88
CA CYS A 111 2.51 10.11 10.37
C CYS A 111 2.04 9.90 11.82
N LEU A 112 1.78 8.67 12.25
CA LEU A 112 1.34 8.39 13.63
C LEU A 112 2.37 8.89 14.67
N HIS A 113 3.64 8.91 14.29
CA HIS A 113 4.75 9.38 15.14
C HIS A 113 5.11 10.86 14.90
N SER A 114 4.38 11.57 14.02
CA SER A 114 4.61 13.01 13.80
C SER A 114 4.26 13.81 15.05
N ASN A 115 5.12 14.77 15.39
CA ASN A 115 4.90 15.72 16.49
C ASN A 115 3.99 16.89 16.10
N GLY A 116 3.63 17.01 14.81
CA GLY A 116 2.78 18.04 14.24
C GLY A 116 1.53 17.47 13.58
N ASP A 117 1.13 18.08 12.48
CA ASP A 117 0.04 17.56 11.65
C ASP A 117 0.35 16.16 11.13
N LYS A 118 -0.65 15.29 11.15
CA LYS A 118 -0.57 13.94 10.60
C LYS A 118 -1.20 13.96 9.20
N CYS A 119 -0.39 14.04 8.17
CA CYS A 119 -0.87 14.24 6.81
C CYS A 119 -0.14 13.36 5.80
N VAL A 120 -0.90 12.72 4.93
CA VAL A 120 -0.41 11.99 3.74
C VAL A 120 -1.00 12.63 2.50
N LEU A 121 -0.13 13.02 1.57
CA LEU A 121 -0.50 13.49 0.25
C LEU A 121 -0.13 12.39 -0.77
N PHE A 122 -1.08 11.97 -1.57
CA PHE A 122 -0.87 11.01 -2.65
C PHE A 122 -1.19 11.65 -3.98
N LYS A 123 -0.24 11.58 -4.90
CA LYS A 123 -0.44 12.01 -6.28
C LYS A 123 -0.11 10.91 -7.26
N ALA A 124 -0.91 10.81 -8.33
CA ALA A 124 -0.70 9.85 -9.39
C ALA A 124 -0.87 10.51 -10.76
N ALA A 125 0.10 10.30 -11.64
CA ALA A 125 0.05 10.80 -13.02
C ALA A 125 0.43 9.68 -14.01
N GLY A 126 -0.37 9.54 -15.07
CA GLY A 126 -0.07 8.67 -16.18
C GLY A 126 0.44 9.47 -17.37
N TYR A 127 1.58 9.04 -17.91
CA TYR A 127 2.15 9.51 -19.16
C TYR A 127 2.09 8.39 -20.19
N GLU A 128 2.41 8.68 -21.44
CA GLU A 128 2.30 7.71 -22.53
C GLU A 128 2.98 6.36 -22.21
N ASN A 129 4.22 6.41 -21.72
CA ASN A 129 5.03 5.22 -21.43
C ASN A 129 5.46 5.10 -19.97
N MET A 130 4.88 5.89 -19.07
CA MET A 130 5.33 5.96 -17.68
C MET A 130 4.18 6.28 -16.73
N ILE A 131 4.24 5.69 -15.55
CA ILE A 131 3.39 6.05 -14.42
C ILE A 131 4.28 6.65 -13.34
N HIS A 132 3.79 7.72 -12.74
CA HIS A 132 4.41 8.37 -11.60
C HIS A 132 3.45 8.35 -10.40
N PHE A 133 3.96 7.94 -9.25
CA PHE A 133 3.31 8.05 -7.96
C PHE A 133 4.21 8.84 -7.01
N GLU A 134 3.65 9.85 -6.37
CA GLU A 134 4.27 10.59 -5.27
C GLU A 134 3.47 10.34 -4.00
N ILE A 135 4.13 9.86 -2.95
CA ILE A 135 3.57 9.72 -1.61
C ILE A 135 4.38 10.63 -0.70
N LYS A 136 3.77 11.68 -0.19
CA LYS A 136 4.41 12.65 0.71
C LYS A 136 3.73 12.58 2.07
N ASN A 137 4.50 12.44 3.14
CA ASN A 137 3.96 12.32 4.49
C ASN A 137 4.74 13.13 5.51
N THR A 138 4.03 13.60 6.53
CA THR A 138 4.66 14.14 7.73
C THR A 138 5.26 13.03 8.58
N TYR A 139 6.24 13.35 9.41
CA TYR A 139 6.94 12.39 10.25
C TYR A 139 7.50 13.06 11.52
N ASP A 140 8.11 12.28 12.42
CA ASP A 140 8.85 12.84 13.56
C ASP A 140 10.09 13.60 13.08
N SER A 141 10.01 14.93 13.05
CA SER A 141 11.07 15.82 12.55
C SER A 141 12.37 15.75 13.36
N THR A 142 12.35 15.19 14.57
CA THR A 142 13.59 14.94 15.36
C THR A 142 14.50 13.94 14.66
N ARG A 143 13.96 13.10 13.78
CA ARG A 143 14.68 12.11 12.98
C ARG A 143 15.27 12.65 11.68
N TYR A 144 15.07 13.93 11.37
CA TYR A 144 15.53 14.53 10.10
C TYR A 144 17.00 14.25 9.81
N LYS A 145 17.89 14.43 10.80
CA LYS A 145 19.34 14.23 10.62
C LYS A 145 19.73 12.78 10.30
N ALA A 146 18.99 11.81 10.82
CA ALA A 146 19.22 10.38 10.55
C ALA A 146 18.68 10.03 9.16
N LEU A 147 17.43 10.35 8.90
CA LEU A 147 16.75 10.06 7.63
C LEU A 147 17.43 10.74 6.43
N SER A 148 17.88 12.00 6.57
CA SER A 148 18.58 12.71 5.49
C SER A 148 19.94 12.10 5.12
N LYS A 149 20.50 11.23 5.99
CA LYS A 149 21.70 10.43 5.70
C LYS A 149 21.38 9.03 5.14
N GLY A 150 20.10 8.73 4.89
CA GLY A 150 19.66 7.43 4.38
C GLY A 150 19.42 6.37 5.46
N ASP A 151 19.41 6.76 6.73
CA ASP A 151 19.09 5.88 7.84
C ASP A 151 17.58 5.76 8.01
N PHE A 152 17.00 4.84 7.23
CA PHE A 152 15.56 4.51 7.26
C PHE A 152 15.27 3.33 8.22
N GLU A 153 16.02 3.22 9.32
CA GLU A 153 15.76 2.18 10.32
C GLU A 153 14.31 2.26 10.82
N THR A 154 13.67 1.12 10.89
CA THR A 154 12.28 1.02 11.33
C THR A 154 12.18 1.24 12.83
N THR A 155 11.18 2.00 13.27
CA THR A 155 10.88 2.23 14.69
C THR A 155 10.09 1.09 15.34
N LYS A 156 9.71 0.06 14.57
CA LYS A 156 8.94 -1.08 15.08
C LYS A 156 9.84 -2.02 15.86
N LYS A 157 9.39 -2.39 17.07
CA LYS A 157 10.13 -3.28 18.00
C LYS A 157 10.31 -4.71 17.48
N ASP A 158 9.55 -5.12 16.45
CA ASP A 158 9.61 -6.46 15.85
C ASP A 158 10.51 -6.44 14.61
N SER A 159 11.83 -6.43 14.82
CA SER A 159 12.84 -6.31 13.78
C SER A 159 12.88 -7.48 12.77
N GLU A 160 12.23 -8.61 13.05
CA GLU A 160 12.21 -9.79 12.16
C GLU A 160 11.25 -9.67 10.97
N TYR A 161 10.27 -8.73 11.01
CA TYR A 161 9.27 -8.55 9.94
C TYR A 161 9.44 -7.27 9.11
N HIS A 162 10.47 -6.45 9.39
CA HIS A 162 10.62 -5.11 8.81
C HIS A 162 11.84 -5.03 7.89
N GLY A 163 11.64 -4.54 6.74
CA GLY A 163 12.51 -4.50 5.57
C GLY A 163 11.81 -5.06 4.34
N TYR A 164 10.84 -5.96 4.55
CA TYR A 164 10.14 -6.61 3.43
C TYR A 164 9.30 -5.65 2.59
N GLY A 165 8.71 -4.61 3.19
CA GLY A 165 7.88 -3.63 2.47
C GLY A 165 8.69 -2.83 1.46
N ILE A 166 9.79 -2.22 1.90
CA ILE A 166 10.69 -1.44 1.03
C ILE A 166 11.34 -2.35 -0.01
N GLU A 167 11.79 -3.54 0.40
CA GLU A 167 12.40 -4.50 -0.52
C GLU A 167 11.39 -5.02 -1.55
N SER A 168 10.14 -5.24 -1.14
CA SER A 168 9.03 -5.59 -2.03
C SER A 168 8.78 -4.48 -3.05
N MET A 169 8.73 -3.22 -2.60
CA MET A 169 8.59 -2.05 -3.49
C MET A 169 9.74 -1.97 -4.50
N ARG A 170 10.99 -2.12 -4.05
CA ARG A 170 12.17 -2.13 -4.94
C ARG A 170 12.10 -3.23 -5.99
N ARG A 171 11.63 -4.42 -5.62
CA ARG A 171 11.47 -5.55 -6.53
C ARG A 171 10.44 -5.24 -7.62
N VAL A 172 9.30 -4.69 -7.25
CA VAL A 172 8.27 -4.28 -8.22
C VAL A 172 8.82 -3.18 -9.13
N VAL A 173 9.40 -2.14 -8.57
CA VAL A 173 9.98 -1.03 -9.35
C VAL A 173 11.02 -1.53 -10.35
N LYS A 174 11.90 -2.45 -9.93
CA LYS A 174 12.89 -3.08 -10.82
C LYS A 174 12.24 -3.90 -11.93
N LYS A 175 11.15 -4.63 -11.64
CA LYS A 175 10.41 -5.43 -12.63
C LYS A 175 9.87 -4.57 -13.78
N TYR A 176 9.50 -3.32 -13.50
CA TYR A 176 8.95 -2.38 -14.48
C TYR A 176 9.96 -1.31 -14.92
N ASP A 177 11.26 -1.61 -14.85
CA ASP A 177 12.36 -0.69 -15.22
C ASP A 177 12.18 0.73 -14.69
N GLY A 178 11.67 0.80 -13.46
CA GLY A 178 11.31 2.03 -12.79
C GLY A 178 12.40 2.58 -11.89
N LYS A 179 12.02 3.63 -11.14
CA LYS A 179 12.86 4.29 -10.15
C LYS A 179 12.07 4.49 -8.85
N LEU A 180 12.71 4.23 -7.71
CA LEU A 180 12.18 4.50 -6.38
C LEU A 180 13.17 5.39 -5.66
N GLU A 181 12.73 6.57 -5.25
CA GLU A 181 13.55 7.54 -4.51
C GLU A 181 12.83 7.96 -3.21
N TYR A 182 13.64 8.25 -2.21
CA TYR A 182 13.20 8.85 -0.96
C TYR A 182 13.87 10.21 -0.82
N ILE A 183 13.05 11.25 -0.67
CA ILE A 183 13.53 12.62 -0.46
C ILE A 183 13.07 13.04 0.94
N VAL A 184 14.02 13.45 1.78
CA VAL A 184 13.74 13.83 3.16
C VAL A 184 13.89 15.34 3.29
N GLU A 185 12.78 16.00 3.58
CA GLU A 185 12.67 17.42 3.90
C GLU A 185 12.49 17.59 5.43
N PRO A 186 12.65 18.79 6.00
CA PRO A 186 12.54 19.00 7.46
C PRO A 186 11.22 18.51 8.08
N GLU A 187 10.11 18.61 7.36
CA GLU A 187 8.77 18.23 7.85
C GLU A 187 8.13 17.09 7.05
N TRP A 188 8.76 16.69 5.94
CA TRP A 188 8.18 15.75 4.99
C TRP A 188 9.16 14.68 4.55
N VAL A 189 8.65 13.48 4.38
CA VAL A 189 9.29 12.43 3.57
C VAL A 189 8.49 12.27 2.30
N ILE A 190 9.18 12.20 1.17
CA ILE A 190 8.59 11.98 -0.15
C ILE A 190 9.11 10.63 -0.66
N THR A 191 8.18 9.74 -0.97
CA THR A 191 8.45 8.50 -1.71
C THR A 191 8.03 8.72 -3.14
N ASP A 192 9.00 8.75 -4.04
CA ASP A 192 8.83 9.08 -5.46
C ASP A 192 9.04 7.82 -6.30
N ILE A 193 8.02 7.41 -7.07
CA ILE A 193 7.96 6.12 -7.73
C ILE A 193 7.64 6.33 -9.20
N TYR A 194 8.54 5.89 -10.06
CA TYR A 194 8.36 5.87 -11.52
C TYR A 194 8.33 4.42 -12.01
N LEU A 195 7.35 4.07 -12.84
CA LEU A 195 7.25 2.76 -13.47
C LEU A 195 7.08 2.93 -14.98
N GLN A 196 7.80 2.14 -15.76
CA GLN A 196 7.60 2.14 -17.20
C GLN A 196 6.40 1.27 -17.57
N GLN A 197 5.58 1.79 -18.49
CA GLN A 197 4.52 1.04 -19.16
C GLN A 197 5.09 0.55 -20.50
N LYS A 198 5.42 -0.74 -20.58
CA LYS A 198 5.84 -1.37 -21.82
C LYS A 198 4.69 -2.24 -22.31
N ASP A 199 4.40 -2.15 -23.61
CA ASP A 199 3.56 -3.15 -24.24
C ASP A 199 4.28 -4.51 -24.10
N GLU A 200 3.54 -5.53 -23.64
CA GLU A 200 4.05 -6.91 -23.79
C GLU A 200 4.15 -7.20 -25.28
N ILE A 201 5.39 -7.39 -25.74
CA ILE A 201 5.73 -7.80 -27.12
C ILE A 201 5.29 -9.25 -27.33
#